data_01048a4acfd192e5789ba188f75d1299
#
_entry.id   01048a4acfd192e5789ba188f75d1299
#
_cell.length_a   1.000
_cell.length_b   1.000
_cell.length_c   1.000
_cell.angle_alpha   90.00
_cell.angle_beta   90.00
_cell.angle_gamma   90.00
#
_symmetry.space_group_name_H-M   'P 1'
#
loop_
_entity.id
_entity.type
_entity.pdbx_description
1 polymer ?
#
loop_
_entity_poly.entity_id
_entity_poly.type
_entity_poly.pdbx_seq_one_letter_code
_entity_poly.pdbx_strand_id
1 'polypeptide(L)'
;RTQAATGSEMGAVGVISNMDTYDKLGTGHPVMRPKASILDPTYTFTVSKYQTASGTADIMSHIMENYFGGSEGAYLQDRMAEGLLKTCIKYGVVAVREPENYEARANLMWASSHAINGLISLGKDHPWSVHSMEHQLSAYYDITHGVGLAILTPAWMDAILSDKTVDKFVDFAVNVWGVTPKADKFE
;
A
#
# COMPACT_ATOMS: atom_id res chain seq x y z
N ARG A 1 6.52 -6.03 -15.94
CA ARG A 1 5.43 -5.60 -15.07
C ARG A 1 4.58 -4.54 -15.76
N THR A 2 3.26 -4.70 -15.74
CA THR A 2 2.30 -3.88 -16.51
C THR A 2 1.43 -2.95 -15.66
N GLN A 3 1.48 -3.06 -14.34
CA GLN A 3 0.76 -2.19 -13.39
C GLN A 3 1.60 -1.98 -12.12
N ALA A 4 1.66 -0.75 -11.62
CA ALA A 4 2.20 -0.43 -10.32
C ALA A 4 1.08 -0.63 -9.26
N ALA A 5 1.22 -1.64 -8.42
CA ALA A 5 0.31 -2.01 -7.32
C ALA A 5 1.06 -2.92 -6.33
N THR A 6 0.80 -4.21 -6.36
CA THR A 6 1.28 -5.23 -5.42
C THR A 6 2.80 -5.47 -5.36
N GLY A 7 3.62 -4.87 -6.23
CA GLY A 7 5.07 -5.14 -6.23
C GLY A 7 5.45 -6.60 -6.47
N SER A 8 4.71 -7.31 -7.32
CA SER A 8 4.86 -8.76 -7.52
C SER A 8 6.26 -9.24 -7.91
N GLU A 9 7.10 -8.36 -8.47
CA GLU A 9 8.50 -8.64 -8.77
C GLU A 9 9.37 -8.82 -7.52
N MET A 10 8.90 -8.34 -6.37
CA MET A 10 9.55 -8.49 -5.06
C MET A 10 8.78 -9.45 -4.14
N GLY A 11 7.54 -9.80 -4.50
CA GLY A 11 6.64 -10.63 -3.71
C GLY A 11 6.97 -12.12 -3.80
N ALA A 12 6.75 -12.83 -2.71
CA ALA A 12 6.80 -14.30 -2.64
C ALA A 12 5.42 -14.89 -2.36
N VAL A 13 4.36 -14.11 -2.57
CA VAL A 13 2.97 -14.45 -2.25
C VAL A 13 2.13 -14.37 -3.51
N GLY A 14 1.22 -15.30 -3.66
CA GLY A 14 0.14 -15.26 -4.64
C GLY A 14 -1.20 -15.39 -3.93
N VAL A 15 -2.23 -14.78 -4.50
CA VAL A 15 -3.61 -14.88 -3.98
C VAL A 15 -4.49 -15.48 -5.05
N ILE A 16 -5.31 -16.46 -4.67
CA ILE A 16 -6.20 -17.18 -5.58
C ILE A 16 -7.62 -17.12 -5.02
N SER A 17 -8.56 -16.74 -5.88
CA SER A 17 -9.98 -16.74 -5.54
C SER A 17 -10.64 -18.02 -6.02
N ASN A 18 -11.46 -18.63 -5.17
CA ASN A 18 -12.39 -19.69 -5.52
C ASN A 18 -13.81 -19.11 -5.51
N MET A 19 -14.40 -18.93 -6.67
CA MET A 19 -15.72 -18.31 -6.80
C MET A 19 -16.86 -19.24 -6.36
N ASP A 20 -16.63 -20.54 -6.32
CA ASP A 20 -17.64 -21.52 -5.87
C ASP A 20 -17.83 -21.49 -4.35
N THR A 21 -16.77 -21.18 -3.62
CA THR A 21 -16.77 -21.13 -2.13
C THR A 21 -16.67 -19.72 -1.58
N TYR A 22 -16.52 -18.71 -2.44
CA TYR A 22 -16.26 -17.31 -2.05
C TYR A 22 -15.01 -17.14 -1.18
N ASP A 23 -13.99 -17.98 -1.41
CA ASP A 23 -12.72 -17.89 -0.71
C ASP A 23 -11.69 -17.11 -1.55
N LYS A 24 -10.94 -16.22 -0.91
CA LYS A 24 -9.76 -15.56 -1.49
C LYS A 24 -8.57 -15.82 -0.58
N LEU A 25 -7.73 -16.78 -0.97
CA LEU A 25 -6.68 -17.35 -0.12
C LEU A 25 -5.30 -16.95 -0.61
N GLY A 26 -4.47 -16.49 0.31
CA GLY A 26 -3.06 -16.23 0.08
C GLY A 26 -2.22 -17.49 0.28
N THR A 27 -1.24 -17.69 -0.61
CA THR A 27 -0.19 -18.68 -0.48
C THR A 27 1.16 -18.03 -0.74
N GLY A 28 2.20 -18.49 -0.07
CA GLY A 28 3.52 -17.90 -0.23
C GLY A 28 4.66 -18.87 0.00
N HIS A 29 5.71 -18.73 -0.80
CA HIS A 29 6.96 -19.47 -0.61
C HIS A 29 8.12 -18.68 -1.23
N PRO A 30 9.32 -18.66 -0.62
CA PRO A 30 10.46 -17.91 -1.16
C PRO A 30 10.82 -18.26 -2.62
N VAL A 31 10.54 -19.49 -3.07
CA VAL A 31 10.78 -19.92 -4.48
C VAL A 31 9.89 -19.19 -5.49
N MET A 32 8.78 -18.59 -5.06
CA MET A 32 7.86 -17.84 -5.92
C MET A 32 8.42 -16.48 -6.33
N ARG A 33 9.45 -15.97 -5.64
CA ARG A 33 10.08 -14.72 -6.04
C ARG A 33 10.76 -14.85 -7.40
N PRO A 34 10.50 -13.93 -8.34
CA PRO A 34 11.24 -13.89 -9.59
C PRO A 34 12.75 -13.76 -9.33
N LYS A 35 13.56 -14.52 -10.07
CA LYS A 35 15.03 -14.43 -9.97
C LYS A 35 15.57 -13.14 -10.58
N ALA A 36 14.87 -12.58 -11.56
CA ALA A 36 15.14 -11.30 -12.18
C ALA A 36 13.84 -10.67 -12.65
N SER A 37 13.76 -9.36 -12.59
CA SER A 37 12.60 -8.61 -13.05
C SER A 37 13.04 -7.37 -13.81
N ILE A 38 12.34 -7.06 -14.90
CA ILE A 38 12.53 -5.83 -15.66
C ILE A 38 11.37 -4.90 -15.32
N LEU A 39 11.69 -3.72 -14.80
CA LEU A 39 10.73 -2.68 -14.47
C LEU A 39 10.84 -1.57 -15.51
N ASP A 40 9.95 -1.59 -16.48
CA ASP A 40 9.84 -0.55 -17.50
C ASP A 40 8.50 0.19 -17.31
N PRO A 41 8.53 1.46 -16.88
CA PRO A 41 7.32 2.26 -16.63
C PRO A 41 6.43 2.45 -17.87
N THR A 42 6.99 2.39 -19.08
CA THR A 42 6.24 2.60 -20.32
C THR A 42 5.15 1.54 -20.53
N TYR A 43 5.34 0.31 -20.02
CA TYR A 43 4.30 -0.72 -20.04
C TYR A 43 3.07 -0.40 -19.19
N THR A 44 3.13 0.65 -18.35
CA THR A 44 2.00 1.10 -17.55
C THR A 44 1.20 2.24 -18.19
N PHE A 45 1.62 2.79 -19.31
CA PHE A 45 0.98 3.93 -19.96
C PHE A 45 -0.45 3.65 -20.40
N THR A 46 -0.74 2.41 -20.78
CA THR A 46 -2.07 1.97 -21.22
C THR A 46 -2.99 1.54 -20.07
N VAL A 47 -2.52 1.57 -18.84
CA VAL A 47 -3.34 1.27 -17.66
C VAL A 47 -4.39 2.36 -17.49
N SER A 48 -5.66 1.97 -17.35
CA SER A 48 -6.76 2.92 -17.20
C SER A 48 -6.60 3.80 -15.96
N LYS A 49 -7.24 4.98 -15.97
CA LYS A 49 -7.26 5.88 -14.80
C LYS A 49 -7.77 5.19 -13.54
N TYR A 50 -8.83 4.40 -13.69
CA TYR A 50 -9.41 3.61 -12.60
C TYR A 50 -8.39 2.63 -12.00
N GLN A 51 -7.75 1.85 -12.83
CA GLN A 51 -6.74 0.88 -12.38
C GLN A 51 -5.46 1.56 -11.85
N THR A 52 -5.11 2.72 -12.38
CA THR A 52 -3.99 3.53 -11.86
C THR A 52 -4.30 4.04 -10.44
N ALA A 53 -5.50 4.57 -10.21
CA ALA A 53 -5.93 5.02 -8.89
C ALA A 53 -6.03 3.84 -7.90
N SER A 54 -6.66 2.74 -8.32
CA SER A 54 -6.76 1.51 -7.52
C SER A 54 -5.38 0.96 -7.14
N GLY A 55 -4.45 0.86 -8.11
CA GLY A 55 -3.09 0.41 -7.83
C GLY A 55 -2.32 1.34 -6.89
N THR A 56 -2.54 2.66 -7.00
CA THR A 56 -1.93 3.63 -6.07
C THR A 56 -2.47 3.45 -4.65
N ALA A 57 -3.77 3.22 -4.50
CA ALA A 57 -4.38 2.95 -3.20
C ALA A 57 -3.85 1.64 -2.59
N ASP A 58 -3.63 0.61 -3.40
CA ASP A 58 -3.01 -0.65 -2.99
C ASP A 58 -1.58 -0.45 -2.46
N ILE A 59 -0.74 0.32 -3.18
CA ILE A 59 0.61 0.67 -2.71
C ILE A 59 0.52 1.41 -1.36
N MET A 60 -0.35 2.40 -1.25
CA MET A 60 -0.52 3.17 -0.01
C MET A 60 -0.98 2.28 1.15
N SER A 61 -1.91 1.36 0.91
CA SER A 61 -2.39 0.42 1.93
C SER A 61 -1.26 -0.49 2.44
N HIS A 62 -0.44 -1.06 1.55
CA HIS A 62 0.75 -1.82 1.94
C HIS A 62 1.67 -1.01 2.86
N ILE A 63 1.92 0.26 2.51
CA ILE A 63 2.80 1.12 3.30
C ILE A 63 2.16 1.46 4.64
N MET A 64 0.85 1.82 4.67
CA MET A 64 0.15 2.20 5.89
C MET A 64 0.03 1.05 6.89
N GLU A 65 -0.25 -0.18 6.44
CA GLU A 65 -0.29 -1.33 7.34
C GLU A 65 1.08 -1.62 7.96
N ASN A 66 2.16 -1.41 7.22
CA ASN A 66 3.53 -1.49 7.78
C ASN A 66 3.84 -0.29 8.69
N TYR A 67 3.39 0.91 8.35
CA TYR A 67 3.65 2.13 9.11
C TYR A 67 2.97 2.12 10.47
N PHE A 68 1.68 1.76 10.52
CA PHE A 68 0.90 1.66 11.76
C PHE A 68 1.08 0.33 12.49
N GLY A 69 1.82 -0.61 11.92
CA GLY A 69 2.23 -1.84 12.59
C GLY A 69 3.09 -1.56 13.82
N GLY A 70 2.85 -2.32 14.90
CA GLY A 70 3.49 -2.09 16.18
C GLY A 70 4.95 -2.53 16.20
N SER A 71 5.89 -1.59 16.38
CA SER A 71 7.23 -1.89 16.89
C SER A 71 7.87 -0.58 17.35
N GLU A 72 8.25 -0.54 18.59
CA GLU A 72 9.06 0.56 19.11
C GLU A 72 10.44 0.55 18.42
N GLY A 73 10.99 1.74 18.15
CA GLY A 73 12.35 1.89 17.65
C GLY A 73 12.55 1.70 16.14
N ALA A 74 11.48 1.55 15.35
CA ALA A 74 11.55 1.42 13.89
C ALA A 74 11.61 2.78 13.16
N TYR A 75 12.36 3.75 13.70
CA TYR A 75 12.43 5.12 13.20
C TYR A 75 12.79 5.21 11.71
N LEU A 76 13.81 4.47 11.28
CA LEU A 76 14.26 4.50 9.88
C LEU A 76 13.16 3.99 8.93
N GLN A 77 12.54 2.85 9.27
CA GLN A 77 11.46 2.27 8.47
C GLN A 77 10.28 3.24 8.35
N ASP A 78 9.96 3.94 9.42
CA ASP A 78 8.91 4.95 9.45
C ASP A 78 9.21 6.13 8.52
N ARG A 79 10.41 6.71 8.59
CA ARG A 79 10.83 7.80 7.68
C ARG A 79 10.82 7.35 6.21
N MET A 80 11.21 6.11 5.93
CA MET A 80 11.13 5.55 4.59
C MET A 80 9.67 5.37 4.12
N ALA A 81 8.80 4.85 4.99
CA ALA A 81 7.37 4.70 4.70
C ALA A 81 6.70 6.05 4.39
N GLU A 82 6.99 7.09 5.17
CA GLU A 82 6.49 8.46 4.94
C GLU A 82 6.96 9.02 3.60
N GLY A 83 8.20 8.79 3.22
CA GLY A 83 8.72 9.17 1.91
C GLY A 83 8.01 8.47 0.76
N LEU A 84 7.71 7.17 0.92
CA LEU A 84 6.94 6.39 -0.06
C LEU A 84 5.50 6.88 -0.16
N LEU A 85 4.83 7.18 0.97
CA LEU A 85 3.47 7.73 0.99
C LEU A 85 3.40 9.08 0.27
N LYS A 86 4.33 10.01 0.55
CA LYS A 86 4.43 11.29 -0.16
C LYS A 86 4.62 11.10 -1.67
N THR A 87 5.41 10.10 -2.06
CA THR A 87 5.60 9.73 -3.47
C THR A 87 4.30 9.29 -4.10
N CYS A 88 3.53 8.43 -3.43
CA CYS A 88 2.22 7.97 -3.92
C CYS A 88 1.22 9.12 -4.01
N ILE A 89 1.15 9.99 -3.00
CA ILE A 89 0.26 11.17 -3.00
C ILE A 89 0.59 12.11 -4.16
N LYS A 90 1.87 12.42 -4.38
CA LYS A 90 2.30 13.30 -5.45
C LYS A 90 2.04 12.71 -6.83
N TYR A 91 2.56 11.52 -7.07
CA TYR A 91 2.59 10.94 -8.41
C TYR A 91 1.35 10.13 -8.78
N GLY A 92 0.57 9.67 -7.82
CA GLY A 92 -0.71 9.00 -8.07
C GLY A 92 -1.67 9.91 -8.83
N VAL A 93 -1.82 11.16 -8.37
CA VAL A 93 -2.67 12.16 -9.03
C VAL A 93 -2.13 12.51 -10.44
N VAL A 94 -0.81 12.65 -10.58
CA VAL A 94 -0.19 12.96 -11.89
C VAL A 94 -0.40 11.79 -12.85
N ALA A 95 -0.15 10.54 -12.45
CA ALA A 95 -0.31 9.36 -13.31
C ALA A 95 -1.77 9.13 -13.74
N VAL A 96 -2.76 9.53 -12.93
CA VAL A 96 -4.19 9.47 -13.31
C VAL A 96 -4.54 10.55 -14.35
N ARG A 97 -3.97 11.76 -14.22
CA ARG A 97 -4.25 12.88 -15.11
C ARG A 97 -3.47 12.79 -16.43
N GLU A 98 -2.23 12.36 -16.32
CA GLU A 98 -1.24 12.26 -17.39
C GLU A 98 -0.73 10.81 -17.51
N PRO A 99 -1.49 9.91 -18.15
CA PRO A 99 -1.17 8.46 -18.16
C PRO A 99 0.22 8.11 -18.70
N GLU A 100 0.77 8.93 -19.60
CA GLU A 100 2.07 8.72 -20.22
C GLU A 100 3.21 9.49 -19.55
N ASN A 101 2.95 10.11 -18.38
CA ASN A 101 3.99 10.81 -17.63
C ASN A 101 4.97 9.78 -17.04
N TYR A 102 6.13 9.67 -17.70
CA TYR A 102 7.16 8.65 -17.36
C TYR A 102 7.62 8.79 -15.91
N GLU A 103 7.87 10.01 -15.43
CA GLU A 103 8.34 10.25 -14.06
C GLU A 103 7.33 9.75 -13.03
N ALA A 104 6.05 10.05 -13.24
CA ALA A 104 4.99 9.59 -12.35
C ALA A 104 4.87 8.05 -12.33
N ARG A 105 4.88 7.43 -13.50
CA ARG A 105 4.81 5.96 -13.63
C ARG A 105 6.04 5.27 -13.02
N ALA A 106 7.23 5.83 -13.24
CA ALA A 106 8.48 5.30 -12.68
C ALA A 106 8.49 5.37 -11.15
N ASN A 107 8.09 6.52 -10.59
CA ASN A 107 8.04 6.69 -9.14
C ASN A 107 7.01 5.77 -8.48
N LEU A 108 5.81 5.61 -9.04
CA LEU A 108 4.81 4.66 -8.53
C LEU A 108 5.29 3.21 -8.64
N MET A 109 5.93 2.84 -9.75
CA MET A 109 6.47 1.51 -9.94
C MET A 109 7.56 1.20 -8.92
N TRP A 110 8.44 2.16 -8.62
CA TRP A 110 9.49 2.01 -7.63
C TRP A 110 8.92 2.00 -6.20
N ALA A 111 7.98 2.89 -5.88
CA ALA A 111 7.30 2.91 -4.59
C ALA A 111 6.62 1.57 -4.28
N SER A 112 5.95 0.95 -5.27
CA SER A 112 5.30 -0.33 -5.07
C SER A 112 6.27 -1.48 -4.80
N SER A 113 7.47 -1.46 -5.39
CA SER A 113 8.52 -2.43 -5.09
C SER A 113 8.96 -2.32 -3.62
N HIS A 114 9.17 -1.09 -3.15
CA HIS A 114 9.60 -0.83 -1.77
C HIS A 114 8.51 -1.06 -0.73
N ALA A 115 7.25 -0.93 -1.10
CA ALA A 115 6.12 -1.19 -0.21
C ALA A 115 6.04 -2.66 0.26
N ILE A 116 6.59 -3.60 -0.54
CA ILE A 116 6.43 -5.05 -0.30
C ILE A 116 7.74 -5.85 -0.21
N ASN A 117 8.89 -5.23 -0.50
CA ASN A 117 10.18 -5.95 -0.52
C ASN A 117 10.73 -6.32 0.85
N GLY A 118 10.06 -5.92 1.93
CA GLY A 118 10.46 -6.17 3.31
C GLY A 118 11.21 -5.01 3.97
N LEU A 119 11.70 -4.02 3.20
CA LEU A 119 12.57 -2.96 3.73
C LEU A 119 11.91 -2.13 4.83
N ILE A 120 10.62 -1.80 4.68
CA ILE A 120 9.87 -1.02 5.67
C ILE A 120 9.15 -1.89 6.71
N SER A 121 9.20 -3.22 6.59
CA SER A 121 8.52 -4.16 7.47
C SER A 121 9.47 -4.99 8.35
N LEU A 122 10.76 -5.05 8.02
CA LEU A 122 11.72 -5.84 8.80
C LEU A 122 11.77 -5.37 10.26
N GLY A 123 11.57 -6.32 11.17
CA GLY A 123 11.56 -6.05 12.61
C GLY A 123 10.30 -5.38 13.13
N LYS A 124 9.24 -5.28 12.31
CA LYS A 124 7.94 -4.75 12.71
C LYS A 124 6.87 -5.84 12.69
N ASP A 125 5.91 -5.73 13.60
CA ASP A 125 4.65 -6.47 13.52
C ASP A 125 3.73 -5.78 12.52
N HIS A 126 3.25 -6.54 11.54
CA HIS A 126 2.34 -6.05 10.50
C HIS A 126 1.28 -7.12 10.20
N PRO A 127 0.15 -7.05 10.88
CA PRO A 127 -0.87 -8.11 10.84
C PRO A 127 -1.65 -8.20 9.52
N TRP A 128 -1.40 -7.31 8.55
CA TRP A 128 -2.13 -7.27 7.27
C TRP A 128 -3.65 -7.28 7.45
N SER A 129 -4.15 -6.51 8.41
CA SER A 129 -5.55 -6.57 8.83
C SER A 129 -6.51 -5.99 7.79
N VAL A 130 -6.14 -4.89 7.11
CA VAL A 130 -6.95 -4.30 6.04
C VAL A 130 -7.00 -5.22 4.85
N HIS A 131 -5.85 -5.79 4.44
CA HIS A 131 -5.80 -6.76 3.35
C HIS A 131 -6.62 -8.01 3.65
N SER A 132 -6.58 -8.52 4.88
CA SER A 132 -7.38 -9.69 5.29
C SER A 132 -8.88 -9.41 5.22
N MET A 133 -9.33 -8.24 5.64
CA MET A 133 -10.73 -7.82 5.51
C MET A 133 -11.13 -7.61 4.04
N GLU A 134 -10.26 -7.00 3.25
CA GLU A 134 -10.51 -6.76 1.83
C GLU A 134 -10.62 -8.07 1.04
N HIS A 135 -9.83 -9.08 1.36
CA HIS A 135 -9.93 -10.38 0.73
C HIS A 135 -11.34 -10.98 0.88
N GLN A 136 -11.97 -10.83 2.04
CA GLN A 136 -13.36 -11.26 2.23
C GLN A 136 -14.33 -10.41 1.42
N LEU A 137 -14.14 -9.09 1.42
CA LEU A 137 -14.97 -8.17 0.67
C LEU A 137 -14.93 -8.47 -0.84
N SER A 138 -13.74 -8.64 -1.40
CA SER A 138 -13.60 -8.94 -2.82
C SER A 138 -13.99 -10.39 -3.19
N ALA A 139 -13.88 -11.35 -2.26
CA ALA A 139 -14.36 -12.70 -2.48
C ALA A 139 -15.90 -12.75 -2.69
N TYR A 140 -16.65 -11.94 -1.93
CA TYR A 140 -18.10 -11.91 -2.01
C TYR A 140 -18.66 -10.98 -3.09
N TYR A 141 -18.00 -9.84 -3.35
CA TYR A 141 -18.57 -8.78 -4.18
C TYR A 141 -17.78 -8.53 -5.47
N ASP A 142 -16.71 -9.29 -5.71
CA ASP A 142 -15.83 -9.12 -6.88
C ASP A 142 -15.35 -7.67 -7.08
N ILE A 143 -15.15 -6.95 -5.98
CA ILE A 143 -14.66 -5.57 -6.01
C ILE A 143 -13.17 -5.53 -6.37
N THR A 144 -12.76 -4.53 -7.11
CA THR A 144 -11.33 -4.33 -7.42
C THR A 144 -10.54 -4.14 -6.14
N HIS A 145 -9.47 -4.93 -5.95
CA HIS A 145 -8.69 -5.02 -4.71
C HIS A 145 -8.31 -3.68 -4.09
N GLY A 146 -7.62 -2.81 -4.83
CA GLY A 146 -7.22 -1.50 -4.30
C GLY A 146 -8.39 -0.56 -4.01
N VAL A 147 -9.55 -0.76 -4.64
CA VAL A 147 -10.79 -0.03 -4.30
C VAL A 147 -11.34 -0.51 -2.97
N GLY A 148 -11.37 -1.82 -2.74
CA GLY A 148 -11.76 -2.40 -1.45
C GLY A 148 -10.86 -1.90 -0.31
N LEU A 149 -9.55 -1.87 -0.54
CA LEU A 149 -8.59 -1.31 0.42
C LEU A 149 -8.87 0.17 0.71
N ALA A 150 -9.13 0.98 -0.33
CA ALA A 150 -9.43 2.41 -0.17
C ALA A 150 -10.71 2.66 0.65
N ILE A 151 -11.71 1.79 0.49
CA ILE A 151 -12.98 1.87 1.25
C ILE A 151 -12.75 1.51 2.72
N LEU A 152 -11.97 0.46 3.00
CA LEU A 152 -11.79 -0.05 4.35
C LEU A 152 -10.77 0.75 5.17
N THR A 153 -9.74 1.30 4.54
CA THR A 153 -8.63 1.95 5.25
C THR A 153 -9.06 3.07 6.21
N PRO A 154 -9.96 4.02 5.87
CA PRO A 154 -10.37 5.06 6.80
C PRO A 154 -11.06 4.50 8.05
N ALA A 155 -11.97 3.56 7.91
CA ALA A 155 -12.66 2.93 9.04
C ALA A 155 -11.68 2.09 9.90
N TRP A 156 -10.70 1.45 9.28
CA TRP A 156 -9.64 0.76 9.99
C TRP A 156 -8.75 1.73 10.78
N MET A 157 -8.40 2.87 10.20
CA MET A 157 -7.63 3.91 10.89
C MET A 157 -8.38 4.42 12.13
N ASP A 158 -9.68 4.70 12.01
CA ASP A 158 -10.52 5.09 13.14
C ASP A 158 -10.54 4.00 14.24
N ALA A 159 -10.60 2.73 13.84
CA ALA A 159 -10.65 1.62 14.79
C ALA A 159 -9.34 1.38 15.56
N ILE A 160 -8.19 1.69 14.95
CA ILE A 160 -6.87 1.53 15.59
C ILE A 160 -6.40 2.79 16.33
N LEU A 161 -7.09 3.92 16.16
CA LEU A 161 -6.76 5.16 16.88
C LEU A 161 -7.09 5.00 18.37
N SER A 162 -6.12 5.26 19.23
CA SER A 162 -6.20 5.09 20.67
C SER A 162 -5.08 5.86 21.37
N ASP A 163 -5.13 5.99 22.69
CA ASP A 163 -4.04 6.57 23.49
C ASP A 163 -2.67 5.92 23.21
N LYS A 164 -2.65 4.65 22.83
CA LYS A 164 -1.41 3.92 22.52
C LYS A 164 -0.87 4.18 21.12
N THR A 165 -1.71 4.59 20.20
CA THR A 165 -1.36 4.74 18.77
C THR A 165 -1.39 6.18 18.30
N VAL A 166 -1.99 7.11 19.05
CA VAL A 166 -2.19 8.51 18.64
C VAL A 166 -0.90 9.22 18.23
N ASP A 167 0.23 8.96 18.90
CA ASP A 167 1.51 9.55 18.52
C ASP A 167 1.93 9.17 17.11
N LYS A 168 1.62 7.96 16.67
CA LYS A 168 1.86 7.50 15.31
C LYS A 168 0.97 8.22 14.29
N PHE A 169 -0.28 8.54 14.68
CA PHE A 169 -1.17 9.35 13.85
C PHE A 169 -0.71 10.80 13.75
N VAL A 170 -0.19 11.38 14.85
CA VAL A 170 0.44 12.71 14.82
C VAL A 170 1.64 12.71 13.86
N ASP A 171 2.53 11.74 13.96
CA ASP A 171 3.66 11.60 13.03
C ASP A 171 3.18 11.51 11.57
N PHE A 172 2.15 10.71 11.30
CA PHE A 172 1.57 10.58 9.98
C PHE A 172 0.98 11.92 9.47
N ALA A 173 0.19 12.60 10.29
CA ALA A 173 -0.41 13.88 9.94
C ALA A 173 0.67 14.95 9.64
N VAL A 174 1.69 15.04 10.49
CA VAL A 174 2.77 16.03 10.35
C VAL A 174 3.70 15.66 9.18
N ASN A 175 4.21 14.45 9.16
CA ASN A 175 5.28 14.08 8.26
C ASN A 175 4.78 13.75 6.85
N VAL A 176 3.57 13.22 6.69
CA VAL A 176 3.02 12.86 5.38
C VAL A 176 2.18 13.99 4.81
N TRP A 177 1.29 14.60 5.63
CA TRP A 177 0.32 15.58 5.17
C TRP A 177 0.70 17.03 5.47
N GLY A 178 1.75 17.27 6.27
CA GLY A 178 2.20 18.63 6.63
C GLY A 178 1.22 19.36 7.55
N VAL A 179 0.43 18.63 8.32
CA VAL A 179 -0.51 19.22 9.30
C VAL A 179 0.29 19.83 10.44
N THR A 180 -0.12 21.01 10.89
CA THR A 180 0.48 21.62 12.12
C THR A 180 -0.05 20.92 13.35
N PRO A 181 0.82 20.41 14.23
CA PRO A 181 0.39 19.73 15.45
C PRO A 181 -0.44 20.64 16.33
N LYS A 182 -1.50 20.11 16.93
CA LYS A 182 -2.31 20.79 17.94
C LYS A 182 -1.92 20.32 19.35
N ALA A 183 -2.40 21.05 20.40
CA ALA A 183 -2.17 20.68 21.78
C ALA A 183 -2.87 19.37 22.15
N ASP A 184 -4.07 19.15 21.63
CA ASP A 184 -4.76 17.86 21.69
C ASP A 184 -4.34 17.00 20.49
N LYS A 185 -3.78 15.83 20.79
CA LYS A 185 -3.28 14.88 19.78
C LYS A 185 -4.40 14.22 18.97
N PHE A 186 -5.64 14.25 19.44
CA PHE A 186 -6.81 13.71 18.76
C PHE A 186 -7.51 14.73 17.84
N GLU A 187 -7.09 16.00 17.85
CA GLU A 187 -7.54 17.05 16.94
C GLU A 187 -6.60 17.26 15.74
#